data_23b7390826e2316db2b9077ae46e1ea4
#
_entry.id   23b7390826e2316db2b9077ae46e1ea4
#
_cell.length_a   1.000
_cell.length_b   1.000
_cell.length_c   1.000
_cell.angle_alpha   90.00
_cell.angle_beta   90.00
_cell.angle_gamma   90.00
#
_symmetry.space_group_name_H-M   'P 1'
#
loop_
_entity.id
_entity.type
_entity.pdbx_description
1 polymer ?
#
loop_
_entity_poly.entity_id
_entity_poly.type
_entity_poly.pdbx_seq_one_letter_code
_entity_poly.pdbx_strand_id
1 'polypeptide(L)'
;MARVAADVLTDPPPQPADERLAYGPEPLQFGDLRRSESDALAVVLHGGAWKATYNLIHTGHLCAALRNAGIATWNVEYRRVGDPGGGWPGSLEDVLRAVEHARGLADRLVLVGHSAGGHLALLAAARVRLPVVAIAAVCDPATWQHEAVPLLLGAERPPEASPLRQLPLGVPQILVHGTADEVVPFEQSARYAEAAGGEAELVPLEGAGHFEPIDPLSPEWTAVRDAVRRLVDFPAGRSPSP
;
A
#
# COMPACT_ATOMS: atom_id res chain seq x y z
N MET A 1 -5.37 22.84 -11.13
CA MET A 1 -5.44 23.23 -9.71
C MET A 1 -5.22 21.97 -8.91
N ALA A 2 -4.10 21.87 -8.23
CA ALA A 2 -3.79 20.74 -7.35
C ALA A 2 -4.86 20.63 -6.26
N ARG A 3 -5.56 19.54 -6.24
CA ARG A 3 -6.56 19.19 -5.25
C ARG A 3 -5.83 18.36 -4.20
N VAL A 4 -5.32 19.00 -3.16
CA VAL A 4 -4.48 18.28 -2.21
C VAL A 4 -4.69 18.77 -0.79
N ALA A 5 -5.62 18.14 -0.13
CA ALA A 5 -5.50 17.90 1.29
C ALA A 5 -5.97 16.48 1.57
N ALA A 6 -5.37 15.81 2.54
CA ALA A 6 -5.84 14.51 3.01
C ALA A 6 -7.34 14.50 3.36
N ASP A 7 -7.90 15.65 3.66
CA ASP A 7 -9.33 15.87 3.95
C ASP A 7 -10.24 15.54 2.76
N VAL A 8 -9.77 15.70 1.51
CA VAL A 8 -10.56 15.40 0.30
C VAL A 8 -10.81 13.90 0.14
N LEU A 9 -9.96 13.07 0.73
CA LEU A 9 -10.10 11.62 0.70
C LEU A 9 -11.09 11.08 1.75
N THR A 10 -11.58 11.93 2.63
CA THR A 10 -12.46 11.54 3.75
C THR A 10 -13.82 12.23 3.72
N ASP A 11 -13.97 13.32 2.96
CA ASP A 11 -15.21 14.08 2.84
C ASP A 11 -15.58 14.31 1.35
N PRO A 12 -16.72 13.81 0.89
CA PRO A 12 -17.69 12.98 1.60
C PRO A 12 -17.12 11.61 1.99
N PRO A 13 -17.72 10.89 2.95
CA PRO A 13 -17.24 9.58 3.34
C PRO A 13 -17.31 8.60 2.16
N PRO A 14 -16.36 7.63 2.05
CA PRO A 14 -16.38 6.65 0.99
C PRO A 14 -17.63 5.75 1.07
N GLN A 15 -18.00 5.14 -0.07
CA GLN A 15 -19.06 4.14 -0.08
C GLN A 15 -18.77 3.06 0.97
N PRO A 16 -19.79 2.63 1.74
CA PRO A 16 -19.64 1.61 2.77
C PRO A 16 -19.02 0.32 2.24
N ALA A 17 -18.30 -0.37 3.11
CA ALA A 17 -17.89 -1.74 2.86
C ALA A 17 -19.10 -2.69 3.01
N ASP A 18 -18.99 -3.88 2.40
CA ASP A 18 -20.01 -4.91 2.56
C ASP A 18 -19.92 -5.55 3.95
N GLU A 19 -18.71 -5.68 4.48
CA GLU A 19 -18.46 -6.36 5.75
C GLU A 19 -17.16 -5.85 6.39
N ARG A 20 -17.12 -5.82 7.72
CA ARG A 20 -15.89 -5.64 8.51
C ARG A 20 -15.48 -6.96 9.13
N LEU A 21 -14.27 -7.42 8.83
CA LEU A 21 -13.72 -8.68 9.30
C LEU A 21 -12.51 -8.45 10.20
N ALA A 22 -12.52 -9.06 11.38
CA ALA A 22 -11.34 -9.10 12.25
C ALA A 22 -10.36 -10.17 11.77
N TYR A 23 -9.06 -9.85 11.76
CA TYR A 23 -7.99 -10.80 11.46
C TYR A 23 -7.14 -11.15 12.68
N GLY A 24 -7.45 -10.57 13.84
CA GLY A 24 -6.77 -10.81 15.10
C GLY A 24 -7.57 -10.33 16.31
N PRO A 25 -7.05 -10.53 17.53
CA PRO A 25 -7.77 -10.24 18.76
C PRO A 25 -7.75 -8.75 19.14
N GLU A 26 -6.85 -7.93 18.57
CA GLU A 26 -6.71 -6.54 18.96
C GLU A 26 -7.75 -5.66 18.25
N PRO A 27 -8.21 -4.57 18.89
CA PRO A 27 -9.29 -3.72 18.34
C PRO A 27 -9.00 -3.13 16.96
N LEU A 28 -7.72 -2.95 16.58
CA LEU A 28 -7.29 -2.39 15.30
C LEU A 28 -6.89 -3.48 14.29
N GLN A 29 -7.08 -4.75 14.61
CA GLN A 29 -6.80 -5.86 13.72
C GLN A 29 -8.07 -6.26 12.96
N PHE A 30 -8.51 -5.38 12.04
CA PHE A 30 -9.67 -5.61 11.17
C PHE A 30 -9.46 -5.02 9.78
N GLY A 31 -10.34 -5.34 8.86
CA GLY A 31 -10.39 -4.70 7.55
C GLY A 31 -11.81 -4.65 7.01
N ASP A 32 -12.07 -3.67 6.15
CA ASP A 32 -13.33 -3.43 5.47
C ASP A 32 -13.31 -4.10 4.10
N LEU A 33 -14.10 -5.17 3.96
CA LEU A 33 -14.21 -5.98 2.74
C LEU A 33 -15.27 -5.40 1.80
N ARG A 34 -14.89 -5.25 0.53
CA ARG A 34 -15.79 -4.95 -0.60
C ARG A 34 -15.68 -6.05 -1.62
N ARG A 35 -16.75 -6.82 -1.78
CA ARG A 35 -16.80 -7.98 -2.68
C ARG A 35 -17.00 -7.54 -4.13
N SER A 36 -16.51 -8.35 -5.05
CA SER A 36 -16.84 -8.29 -6.48
C SER A 36 -17.01 -9.72 -7.00
N GLU A 37 -17.30 -9.88 -8.28
CA GLU A 37 -17.37 -11.21 -8.90
C GLU A 37 -16.00 -11.85 -9.15
N SER A 38 -14.91 -11.10 -8.91
CA SER A 38 -13.54 -11.57 -9.08
C SER A 38 -13.15 -12.56 -7.97
N ASP A 39 -12.39 -13.58 -8.34
CA ASP A 39 -11.69 -14.51 -7.44
C ASP A 39 -10.36 -13.93 -6.89
N ALA A 40 -10.04 -12.69 -7.29
CA ALA A 40 -8.86 -11.96 -6.82
C ALA A 40 -9.24 -10.85 -5.83
N LEU A 41 -8.38 -10.65 -4.83
CA LEU A 41 -8.56 -9.66 -3.77
C LEU A 41 -7.35 -8.75 -3.68
N ALA A 42 -7.57 -7.44 -3.77
CA ALA A 42 -6.57 -6.43 -3.43
C ALA A 42 -6.60 -6.18 -1.90
N VAL A 43 -5.52 -6.52 -1.22
CA VAL A 43 -5.29 -6.18 0.19
C VAL A 43 -4.70 -4.78 0.23
N VAL A 44 -5.49 -3.81 0.67
CA VAL A 44 -5.17 -2.38 0.59
C VAL A 44 -4.70 -1.86 1.94
N LEU A 45 -3.53 -1.19 1.95
CA LEU A 45 -2.89 -0.64 3.14
C LEU A 45 -2.83 0.89 3.04
N HIS A 46 -3.44 1.57 4.01
CA HIS A 46 -3.50 3.02 4.03
C HIS A 46 -2.17 3.68 4.40
N GLY A 47 -2.02 4.94 3.99
CA GLY A 47 -0.92 5.82 4.38
C GLY A 47 -1.14 6.48 5.75
N GLY A 48 -0.44 7.62 5.97
CA GLY A 48 -0.56 8.42 7.19
C GLY A 48 0.70 8.41 8.06
N ALA A 49 1.87 8.24 7.44
CA ALA A 49 3.18 8.30 8.12
C ALA A 49 3.25 7.40 9.37
N TRP A 50 2.56 6.26 9.32
CA TRP A 50 2.43 5.27 10.42
C TRP A 50 1.84 5.84 11.73
N LYS A 51 1.23 7.04 11.72
CA LYS A 51 0.69 7.71 12.92
C LYS A 51 -0.75 7.27 13.20
N ALA A 52 -1.10 7.08 14.46
CA ALA A 52 -2.45 6.71 14.92
C ALA A 52 -3.55 7.74 14.59
N THR A 53 -3.17 8.96 14.18
CA THR A 53 -4.11 10.01 13.73
C THR A 53 -4.76 9.71 12.37
N TYR A 54 -4.21 8.79 11.59
CA TYR A 54 -4.73 8.39 10.27
C TYR A 54 -5.19 6.93 10.33
N ASN A 55 -6.16 6.58 9.50
CA ASN A 55 -6.75 5.24 9.48
C ASN A 55 -7.17 4.85 8.04
N LEU A 56 -7.77 3.68 7.90
CA LEU A 56 -8.17 3.10 6.63
C LEU A 56 -9.16 3.95 5.79
N ILE A 57 -9.81 4.99 6.37
CA ILE A 57 -10.73 5.86 5.62
C ILE A 57 -10.02 6.53 4.45
N HIS A 58 -8.74 6.87 4.58
CA HIS A 58 -7.92 7.47 3.53
C HIS A 58 -7.91 6.69 2.20
N THR A 59 -7.99 5.38 2.25
CA THR A 59 -8.02 4.50 1.07
C THR A 59 -9.42 4.00 0.74
N GLY A 60 -10.42 4.46 1.48
CA GLY A 60 -11.81 4.03 1.32
C GLY A 60 -12.38 4.31 -0.06
N HIS A 61 -12.13 5.50 -0.63
CA HIS A 61 -12.55 5.88 -1.98
C HIS A 61 -11.86 5.06 -3.06
N LEU A 62 -10.53 4.86 -2.93
CA LEU A 62 -9.77 3.98 -3.80
C LEU A 62 -10.34 2.56 -3.81
N CYS A 63 -10.64 2.00 -2.63
CA CYS A 63 -11.22 0.66 -2.50
C CYS A 63 -12.61 0.57 -3.16
N ALA A 64 -13.46 1.58 -2.97
CA ALA A 64 -14.77 1.62 -3.61
C ALA A 64 -14.66 1.71 -5.15
N ALA A 65 -13.70 2.51 -5.66
CA ALA A 65 -13.46 2.63 -7.09
C ALA A 65 -12.89 1.35 -7.71
N LEU A 66 -11.97 0.65 -7.04
CA LEU A 66 -11.46 -0.64 -7.47
C LEU A 66 -12.58 -1.69 -7.51
N ARG A 67 -13.44 -1.76 -6.49
CA ARG A 67 -14.62 -2.62 -6.49
C ARG A 67 -15.53 -2.32 -7.68
N ASN A 68 -15.82 -1.05 -7.96
CA ASN A 68 -16.64 -0.64 -9.12
C ASN A 68 -15.96 -0.98 -10.46
N ALA A 69 -14.64 -1.14 -10.47
CA ALA A 69 -13.87 -1.64 -11.60
C ALA A 69 -13.78 -3.18 -11.66
N GLY A 70 -14.51 -3.90 -10.79
CA GLY A 70 -14.58 -5.36 -10.76
C GLY A 70 -13.48 -6.06 -9.95
N ILE A 71 -12.75 -5.32 -9.11
CA ILE A 71 -11.67 -5.86 -8.27
C ILE A 71 -12.13 -5.84 -6.81
N ALA A 72 -12.27 -7.01 -6.18
CA ALA A 72 -12.56 -7.07 -4.75
C ALA A 72 -11.44 -6.41 -3.93
N THR A 73 -11.81 -5.73 -2.83
CA THR A 73 -10.85 -5.04 -1.99
C THR A 73 -11.05 -5.36 -0.52
N TRP A 74 -9.97 -5.54 0.22
CA TRP A 74 -9.96 -5.59 1.66
C TRP A 74 -9.07 -4.48 2.19
N ASN A 75 -9.71 -3.42 2.71
CA ASN A 75 -9.06 -2.23 3.24
C ASN A 75 -8.67 -2.49 4.68
N VAL A 76 -7.39 -2.69 4.94
CA VAL A 76 -6.87 -3.19 6.21
C VAL A 76 -6.50 -2.03 7.13
N GLU A 77 -7.02 -2.08 8.36
CA GLU A 77 -6.52 -1.30 9.49
C GLU A 77 -5.36 -2.06 10.17
N TYR A 78 -4.42 -1.37 10.75
CA TYR A 78 -3.29 -1.94 11.48
C TYR A 78 -2.87 -1.01 12.63
N ARG A 79 -2.23 -1.54 13.67
CA ARG A 79 -1.71 -0.73 14.78
C ARG A 79 -0.55 0.15 14.31
N ARG A 80 -0.56 1.41 14.71
CA ARG A 80 0.38 2.45 14.26
C ARG A 80 1.18 3.00 15.43
N VAL A 81 2.14 3.84 15.16
CA VAL A 81 2.83 4.64 16.19
C VAL A 81 1.80 5.44 16.98
N GLY A 82 1.76 5.23 18.29
CA GLY A 82 0.77 5.78 19.22
C GLY A 82 -0.30 4.77 19.67
N ASP A 83 -0.49 3.68 18.94
CA ASP A 83 -1.35 2.57 19.36
C ASP A 83 -0.55 1.54 20.18
N PRO A 84 -1.15 0.89 21.20
CA PRO A 84 -0.47 -0.16 21.95
C PRO A 84 0.02 -1.30 21.05
N GLY A 85 1.31 -1.59 21.07
CA GLY A 85 1.94 -2.62 20.22
C GLY A 85 2.09 -2.23 18.75
N GLY A 86 1.77 -0.98 18.38
CA GLY A 86 2.00 -0.44 17.04
C GLY A 86 3.42 0.08 16.82
N GLY A 87 3.69 0.61 15.62
CA GLY A 87 5.03 0.99 15.20
C GLY A 87 5.84 -0.22 14.70
N TRP A 88 7.16 -0.08 14.65
CA TRP A 88 8.05 -1.17 14.21
C TRP A 88 8.38 -2.14 15.36
N PRO A 89 8.30 -3.48 15.14
CA PRO A 89 7.79 -4.17 13.95
C PRO A 89 6.27 -4.41 13.95
N GLY A 90 5.53 -4.00 14.99
CA GLY A 90 4.13 -4.37 15.24
C GLY A 90 3.18 -4.03 14.10
N SER A 91 3.36 -2.89 13.40
CA SER A 91 2.55 -2.55 12.23
C SER A 91 2.73 -3.56 11.09
N LEU A 92 3.97 -4.02 10.87
CA LEU A 92 4.25 -5.03 9.85
C LEU A 92 3.72 -6.41 10.26
N GLU A 93 3.80 -6.77 11.54
CA GLU A 93 3.24 -8.03 12.06
C GLU A 93 1.73 -8.09 11.86
N ASP A 94 1.03 -6.97 12.05
CA ASP A 94 -0.40 -6.87 11.77
C ASP A 94 -0.70 -7.08 10.29
N VAL A 95 0.06 -6.43 9.40
CA VAL A 95 -0.11 -6.60 7.95
C VAL A 95 0.14 -8.05 7.52
N LEU A 96 1.17 -8.71 8.05
CA LEU A 96 1.43 -10.11 7.74
C LEU A 96 0.30 -11.04 8.21
N ARG A 97 -0.25 -10.78 9.40
CA ARG A 97 -1.42 -11.50 9.93
C ARG A 97 -2.66 -11.25 9.07
N ALA A 98 -2.88 -10.02 8.62
CA ALA A 98 -3.97 -9.68 7.72
C ALA A 98 -3.83 -10.43 6.38
N VAL A 99 -2.64 -10.47 5.79
CA VAL A 99 -2.40 -11.22 4.55
C VAL A 99 -2.69 -12.71 4.73
N GLU A 100 -2.30 -13.30 5.85
CA GLU A 100 -2.59 -14.71 6.14
C GLU A 100 -4.11 -14.95 6.23
N HIS A 101 -4.85 -14.05 6.87
CA HIS A 101 -6.31 -14.10 6.91
C HIS A 101 -6.92 -13.96 5.50
N ALA A 102 -6.37 -13.06 4.66
CA ALA A 102 -6.85 -12.82 3.29
C ALA A 102 -6.74 -14.07 2.39
N ARG A 103 -5.80 -14.99 2.67
CA ARG A 103 -5.68 -16.28 1.95
C ARG A 103 -6.92 -17.16 2.10
N GLY A 104 -7.73 -16.95 3.14
CA GLY A 104 -9.03 -17.60 3.31
C GLY A 104 -10.19 -16.89 2.59
N LEU A 105 -9.96 -15.68 2.05
CA LEU A 105 -11.00 -14.87 1.41
C LEU A 105 -10.97 -14.95 -0.13
N ALA A 106 -9.80 -15.22 -0.73
CA ALA A 106 -9.63 -15.29 -2.18
C ALA A 106 -8.40 -16.12 -2.56
N ASP A 107 -8.45 -16.76 -3.74
CA ASP A 107 -7.36 -17.58 -4.26
C ASP A 107 -6.18 -16.76 -4.79
N ARG A 108 -6.45 -15.56 -5.28
CA ARG A 108 -5.44 -14.65 -5.83
C ARG A 108 -5.41 -13.35 -5.02
N LEU A 109 -4.23 -12.99 -4.52
CA LEU A 109 -4.01 -11.79 -3.73
C LEU A 109 -3.00 -10.86 -4.41
N VAL A 110 -3.26 -9.57 -4.33
CA VAL A 110 -2.29 -8.51 -4.63
C VAL A 110 -2.23 -7.55 -3.44
N LEU A 111 -1.02 -7.14 -3.07
CA LEU A 111 -0.85 -6.09 -2.06
C LEU A 111 -0.91 -4.73 -2.74
N VAL A 112 -1.63 -3.80 -2.16
CA VAL A 112 -1.72 -2.41 -2.64
C VAL A 112 -1.48 -1.50 -1.45
N GLY A 113 -0.52 -0.60 -1.53
CA GLY A 113 -0.24 0.28 -0.40
C GLY A 113 0.10 1.70 -0.83
N HIS A 114 -0.41 2.69 -0.09
CA HIS A 114 -0.13 4.09 -0.31
C HIS A 114 0.83 4.63 0.77
N SER A 115 1.89 5.36 0.36
CA SER A 115 2.79 6.07 1.29
C SER A 115 3.39 5.12 2.34
N ALA A 116 3.12 5.33 3.62
CA ALA A 116 3.48 4.42 4.72
C ALA A 116 2.90 3.01 4.54
N GLY A 117 1.68 2.90 3.98
CA GLY A 117 1.09 1.60 3.59
C GLY A 117 1.84 0.95 2.44
N GLY A 118 2.37 1.73 1.50
CA GLY A 118 3.26 1.25 0.42
C GLY A 118 4.56 0.66 0.96
N HIS A 119 5.15 1.31 1.96
CA HIS A 119 6.30 0.78 2.70
C HIS A 119 5.99 -0.60 3.32
N LEU A 120 4.87 -0.70 4.05
CA LEU A 120 4.47 -1.97 4.68
C LEU A 120 4.11 -3.04 3.63
N ALA A 121 3.49 -2.65 2.51
CA ALA A 121 3.16 -3.57 1.42
C ALA A 121 4.40 -4.18 0.78
N LEU A 122 5.45 -3.38 0.50
CA LEU A 122 6.71 -3.87 -0.03
C LEU A 122 7.42 -4.80 0.95
N LEU A 123 7.46 -4.46 2.24
CA LEU A 123 8.03 -5.32 3.28
C LEU A 123 7.26 -6.63 3.45
N ALA A 124 5.93 -6.59 3.37
CA ALA A 124 5.11 -7.79 3.41
C ALA A 124 5.33 -8.65 2.15
N ALA A 125 5.37 -8.03 0.95
CA ALA A 125 5.63 -8.74 -0.31
C ALA A 125 6.92 -9.56 -0.26
N ALA A 126 7.99 -9.01 0.33
CA ALA A 126 9.26 -9.71 0.53
C ALA A 126 9.12 -11.00 1.36
N ARG A 127 8.15 -11.05 2.29
CA ARG A 127 7.95 -12.17 3.22
C ARG A 127 6.93 -13.19 2.73
N VAL A 128 5.81 -12.69 2.16
CA VAL A 128 4.69 -13.56 1.76
C VAL A 128 4.70 -13.95 0.30
N ARG A 129 5.61 -13.38 -0.49
CA ARG A 129 5.79 -13.66 -1.94
C ARG A 129 4.54 -13.38 -2.75
N LEU A 130 3.91 -12.23 -2.54
CA LEU A 130 2.76 -11.75 -3.30
C LEU A 130 3.14 -10.55 -4.17
N PRO A 131 2.51 -10.40 -5.36
CA PRO A 131 2.68 -9.21 -6.19
C PRO A 131 2.22 -7.95 -5.44
N VAL A 132 2.82 -6.80 -5.76
CA VAL A 132 2.55 -5.56 -5.03
C VAL A 132 2.47 -4.33 -5.95
N VAL A 133 1.47 -3.49 -5.70
CA VAL A 133 1.38 -2.11 -6.21
C VAL A 133 1.71 -1.16 -5.06
N ALA A 134 2.83 -0.45 -5.19
CA ALA A 134 3.29 0.53 -4.22
C ALA A 134 3.05 1.95 -4.76
N ILE A 135 2.20 2.72 -4.08
CA ILE A 135 1.74 4.04 -4.52
C ILE A 135 2.42 5.09 -3.65
N ALA A 136 3.21 5.98 -4.25
CA ALA A 136 3.93 7.05 -3.54
C ALA A 136 4.64 6.53 -2.27
N ALA A 137 5.28 5.37 -2.38
CA ALA A 137 5.75 4.58 -1.24
C ALA A 137 7.07 5.10 -0.65
N VAL A 138 7.23 4.97 0.67
CA VAL A 138 8.53 5.13 1.32
C VAL A 138 9.33 3.84 1.12
N CYS A 139 10.24 3.83 0.15
CA CYS A 139 11.02 2.66 -0.22
C CYS A 139 12.31 2.48 0.60
N ASP A 140 12.84 3.57 1.12
CA ASP A 140 13.99 3.57 2.03
C ASP A 140 13.83 4.62 3.13
N PRO A 141 13.28 4.26 4.30
CA PRO A 141 13.11 5.20 5.41
C PRO A 141 14.43 5.82 5.89
N ALA A 142 15.57 5.14 5.68
CA ALA A 142 16.87 5.66 6.11
C ALA A 142 17.27 6.94 5.38
N THR A 143 16.80 7.12 4.14
CA THR A 143 17.10 8.30 3.31
C THR A 143 15.98 9.34 3.30
N TRP A 144 14.81 9.02 3.85
CA TRP A 144 13.69 9.96 3.93
C TRP A 144 13.79 10.84 5.17
N GLN A 145 14.02 12.14 4.96
CA GLN A 145 14.16 13.14 6.02
C GLN A 145 12.78 13.62 6.51
N HIS A 146 12.09 12.75 7.25
CA HIS A 146 10.75 13.03 7.77
C HIS A 146 10.65 12.69 9.25
N GLU A 147 9.93 13.51 10.03
CA GLU A 147 9.78 13.37 11.48
C GLU A 147 9.16 12.04 11.93
N ALA A 148 8.36 11.39 11.07
CA ALA A 148 7.75 10.11 11.38
C ALA A 148 8.73 8.93 11.39
N VAL A 149 9.86 9.04 10.70
CA VAL A 149 10.84 7.94 10.63
C VAL A 149 11.43 7.58 11.98
N PRO A 150 11.96 8.54 12.78
CA PRO A 150 12.44 8.19 14.12
C PRO A 150 11.33 7.76 15.07
N LEU A 151 10.08 8.19 14.86
CA LEU A 151 8.94 7.71 15.64
C LEU A 151 8.61 6.24 15.34
N LEU A 152 8.73 5.83 14.08
CA LEU A 152 8.51 4.45 13.66
C LEU A 152 9.65 3.53 14.11
N LEU A 153 10.91 3.90 13.78
CA LEU A 153 12.07 3.01 13.80
C LEU A 153 13.02 3.23 15.00
N GLY A 154 12.82 4.31 15.77
CA GLY A 154 13.80 4.73 16.74
C GLY A 154 15.09 5.27 16.10
N ALA A 155 16.15 5.37 16.90
CA ALA A 155 17.46 5.88 16.45
C ALA A 155 18.23 4.89 15.56
N GLU A 156 18.02 3.60 15.76
CA GLU A 156 18.81 2.53 15.12
C GLU A 156 18.47 2.30 13.66
N ARG A 157 17.23 2.62 13.25
CA ARG A 157 16.73 2.45 11.88
C ARG A 157 17.15 1.10 11.27
N PRO A 158 16.61 -0.02 11.77
CA PRO A 158 17.05 -1.35 11.42
C PRO A 158 16.94 -1.60 9.91
N PRO A 159 17.95 -2.23 9.27
CA PRO A 159 17.99 -2.41 7.82
C PRO A 159 16.83 -3.27 7.29
N GLU A 160 16.27 -4.14 8.11
CA GLU A 160 15.09 -4.94 7.77
C GLU A 160 13.81 -4.13 7.65
N ALA A 161 13.81 -2.88 8.10
CA ALA A 161 12.73 -1.92 7.90
C ALA A 161 12.83 -1.14 6.58
N SER A 162 13.86 -1.37 5.77
CA SER A 162 13.99 -0.74 4.46
C SER A 162 13.60 -1.70 3.34
N PRO A 163 12.51 -1.47 2.59
CA PRO A 163 12.16 -2.25 1.40
C PRO A 163 13.30 -2.34 0.40
N LEU A 164 14.04 -1.25 0.15
CA LEU A 164 15.19 -1.22 -0.74
C LEU A 164 16.25 -2.26 -0.37
N ARG A 165 16.42 -2.53 0.92
CA ARG A 165 17.40 -3.50 1.42
C ARG A 165 16.89 -4.94 1.42
N GLN A 166 15.60 -5.17 1.09
CA GLN A 166 15.02 -6.50 0.96
C GLN A 166 15.09 -7.05 -0.47
N LEU A 167 15.56 -6.24 -1.42
CA LEU A 167 15.69 -6.66 -2.82
C LEU A 167 16.73 -7.79 -2.99
N PRO A 168 16.51 -8.75 -3.91
CA PRO A 168 15.35 -8.90 -4.76
C PRO A 168 14.15 -9.51 -4.02
N LEU A 169 12.91 -9.04 -4.30
CA LEU A 169 11.70 -9.60 -3.67
C LEU A 169 11.27 -10.93 -4.32
N GLY A 170 11.62 -11.18 -5.56
CA GLY A 170 11.25 -12.37 -6.33
C GLY A 170 9.77 -12.41 -6.70
N VAL A 171 9.10 -11.26 -6.77
CA VAL A 171 7.70 -11.10 -7.16
C VAL A 171 7.54 -9.84 -8.03
N PRO A 172 6.52 -9.78 -8.91
CA PRO A 172 6.23 -8.59 -9.70
C PRO A 172 5.85 -7.41 -8.81
N GLN A 173 6.41 -6.25 -9.13
CA GLN A 173 6.19 -5.01 -8.41
C GLN A 173 5.86 -3.90 -9.39
N ILE A 174 4.85 -3.06 -9.08
CA ILE A 174 4.56 -1.84 -9.84
C ILE A 174 4.57 -0.69 -8.85
N LEU A 175 5.44 0.29 -9.09
CA LEU A 175 5.50 1.52 -8.32
C LEU A 175 4.82 2.63 -9.11
N VAL A 176 3.79 3.26 -8.53
CA VAL A 176 3.09 4.39 -9.13
C VAL A 176 3.40 5.62 -8.29
N HIS A 177 4.00 6.67 -8.88
CA HIS A 177 4.46 7.81 -8.09
C HIS A 177 4.34 9.13 -8.88
N GLY A 178 3.82 10.17 -8.22
CA GLY A 178 3.75 11.51 -8.78
C GLY A 178 5.13 12.18 -8.83
N THR A 179 5.49 12.80 -9.97
CA THR A 179 6.81 13.46 -10.12
C THR A 179 6.90 14.79 -9.35
N ALA A 180 5.76 15.36 -8.91
CA ALA A 180 5.68 16.56 -8.08
C ALA A 180 5.24 16.25 -6.63
N ASP A 181 5.50 15.04 -6.14
CA ASP A 181 5.19 14.64 -4.76
C ASP A 181 6.08 15.40 -3.76
N GLU A 182 5.46 16.29 -2.97
CA GLU A 182 6.11 17.10 -1.94
C GLU A 182 6.15 16.41 -0.57
N VAL A 183 5.50 15.24 -0.41
CA VAL A 183 5.44 14.50 0.85
C VAL A 183 6.49 13.39 0.87
N VAL A 184 6.44 12.49 -0.11
CA VAL A 184 7.44 11.43 -0.31
C VAL A 184 8.17 11.71 -1.63
N PRO A 185 9.47 12.05 -1.61
CA PRO A 185 10.19 12.37 -2.83
C PRO A 185 10.11 11.24 -3.88
N PHE A 186 9.85 11.59 -5.13
CA PHE A 186 9.78 10.66 -6.26
C PHE A 186 11.02 9.74 -6.35
N GLU A 187 12.17 10.24 -5.94
CA GLU A 187 13.44 9.53 -5.88
C GLU A 187 13.40 8.26 -5.02
N GLN A 188 12.47 8.16 -4.06
CA GLN A 188 12.26 6.95 -3.28
C GLN A 188 11.88 5.77 -4.20
N SER A 189 10.90 5.99 -5.09
CA SER A 189 10.47 4.96 -6.05
C SER A 189 11.46 4.79 -7.20
N ALA A 190 12.09 5.86 -7.69
CA ALA A 190 13.04 5.80 -8.79
C ALA A 190 14.27 4.94 -8.42
N ARG A 191 14.88 5.22 -7.27
CA ARG A 191 16.02 4.43 -6.76
C ARG A 191 15.66 2.98 -6.46
N TYR A 192 14.45 2.75 -5.94
CA TYR A 192 13.99 1.41 -5.66
C TYR A 192 13.82 0.61 -6.95
N ALA A 193 13.15 1.17 -7.97
CA ALA A 193 12.94 0.50 -9.24
C ALA A 193 14.25 0.22 -9.99
N GLU A 194 15.20 1.17 -9.94
CA GLU A 194 16.55 0.96 -10.49
C GLU A 194 17.26 -0.22 -9.82
N ALA A 195 17.21 -0.29 -8.49
CA ALA A 195 17.85 -1.37 -7.73
C ALA A 195 17.14 -2.73 -7.89
N ALA A 196 15.81 -2.73 -8.06
CA ALA A 196 15.03 -3.95 -8.28
C ALA A 196 15.17 -4.51 -9.70
N GLY A 197 15.62 -3.70 -10.66
CA GLY A 197 15.78 -4.11 -12.05
C GLY A 197 14.48 -4.63 -12.64
N GLY A 198 14.52 -5.78 -13.33
CA GLY A 198 13.35 -6.35 -14.02
C GLY A 198 12.19 -6.81 -13.12
N GLU A 199 12.35 -6.82 -11.79
CA GLU A 199 11.26 -7.16 -10.86
C GLU A 199 10.27 -6.01 -10.64
N ALA A 200 10.70 -4.78 -10.82
CA ALA A 200 9.90 -3.59 -10.53
C ALA A 200 9.73 -2.70 -11.77
N GLU A 201 8.48 -2.36 -12.05
CA GLU A 201 8.12 -1.33 -13.03
C GLU A 201 7.81 -0.03 -12.31
N LEU A 202 8.39 1.08 -12.76
CA LEU A 202 8.05 2.43 -12.30
C LEU A 202 7.10 3.09 -13.30
N VAL A 203 5.97 3.57 -12.79
CA VAL A 203 4.97 4.36 -13.52
C VAL A 203 4.99 5.79 -12.98
N PRO A 204 5.76 6.69 -13.58
CA PRO A 204 5.78 8.09 -13.18
C PRO A 204 4.50 8.79 -13.62
N LEU A 205 3.90 9.58 -12.73
CA LEU A 205 2.75 10.41 -13.01
C LEU A 205 3.20 11.86 -13.09
N GLU A 206 3.34 12.35 -14.29
CA GLU A 206 3.94 13.67 -14.54
C GLU A 206 3.11 14.80 -13.93
N GLY A 207 3.75 15.59 -13.07
CA GLY A 207 3.12 16.73 -12.38
C GLY A 207 2.12 16.37 -11.27
N ALA A 208 1.88 15.08 -11.01
CA ALA A 208 1.02 14.65 -9.92
C ALA A 208 1.75 14.75 -8.57
N GLY A 209 1.01 15.04 -7.50
CA GLY A 209 1.47 15.04 -6.11
C GLY A 209 1.24 13.69 -5.41
N HIS A 210 1.09 13.78 -4.09
CA HIS A 210 1.05 12.61 -3.21
C HIS A 210 -0.29 11.85 -3.22
N PHE A 211 -1.41 12.57 -3.38
CA PHE A 211 -2.75 12.01 -3.17
C PHE A 211 -3.53 11.78 -4.46
N GLU A 212 -3.18 12.44 -5.57
CA GLU A 212 -3.85 12.27 -6.85
C GLU A 212 -3.93 10.81 -7.30
N PRO A 213 -2.89 9.97 -7.11
CA PRO A 213 -2.95 8.57 -7.52
C PRO A 213 -4.03 7.75 -6.79
N ILE A 214 -4.42 8.15 -5.56
CA ILE A 214 -5.43 7.44 -4.76
C ILE A 214 -6.79 8.15 -4.73
N ASP A 215 -6.94 9.30 -5.41
CA ASP A 215 -8.21 10.00 -5.59
C ASP A 215 -8.91 9.52 -6.87
N PRO A 216 -10.03 8.78 -6.80
CA PRO A 216 -10.75 8.32 -7.98
C PRO A 216 -11.32 9.44 -8.86
N LEU A 217 -11.36 10.67 -8.39
CA LEU A 217 -11.77 11.84 -9.16
C LEU A 217 -10.61 12.46 -9.96
N SER A 218 -9.38 12.05 -9.66
CA SER A 218 -8.18 12.43 -10.41
C SER A 218 -7.96 11.49 -11.60
N PRO A 219 -7.52 11.98 -12.75
CA PRO A 219 -7.18 11.11 -13.89
C PRO A 219 -6.03 10.13 -13.58
N GLU A 220 -5.15 10.48 -12.65
CA GLU A 220 -3.97 9.72 -12.25
C GLU A 220 -4.33 8.37 -11.59
N TRP A 221 -5.51 8.26 -10.96
CA TRP A 221 -5.93 7.00 -10.35
C TRP A 221 -6.06 5.86 -11.36
N THR A 222 -6.28 6.18 -12.65
CA THR A 222 -6.38 5.16 -13.71
C THR A 222 -5.12 4.31 -13.81
N ALA A 223 -3.94 4.90 -13.57
CA ALA A 223 -2.68 4.17 -13.54
C ALA A 223 -2.64 3.14 -12.39
N VAL A 224 -3.16 3.51 -11.22
CA VAL A 224 -3.26 2.60 -10.07
C VAL A 224 -4.25 1.47 -10.36
N ARG A 225 -5.43 1.78 -10.88
CA ARG A 225 -6.41 0.76 -11.30
C ARG A 225 -5.79 -0.25 -12.27
N ASP A 226 -5.10 0.25 -13.29
CA ASP A 226 -4.53 -0.60 -14.34
C ASP A 226 -3.35 -1.43 -13.81
N ALA A 227 -2.53 -0.87 -12.93
CA ALA A 227 -1.48 -1.60 -12.22
C ALA A 227 -2.05 -2.74 -11.37
N VAL A 228 -3.10 -2.47 -10.58
CA VAL A 228 -3.75 -3.50 -9.76
C VAL A 228 -4.35 -4.58 -10.65
N ARG A 229 -5.08 -4.21 -11.73
CA ARG A 229 -5.66 -5.17 -12.67
C ARG A 229 -4.60 -6.09 -13.30
N ARG A 230 -3.48 -5.55 -13.73
CA ARG A 230 -2.37 -6.33 -14.31
C ARG A 230 -1.82 -7.36 -13.33
N LEU A 231 -1.72 -7.01 -12.04
CA LEU A 231 -1.17 -7.92 -11.04
C LEU A 231 -2.19 -8.92 -10.48
N VAL A 232 -3.49 -8.59 -10.42
CA VAL A 232 -4.51 -9.59 -10.08
C VAL A 232 -4.70 -10.64 -11.18
N ASP A 233 -4.41 -10.28 -12.44
CA ASP A 233 -4.46 -11.20 -13.57
C ASP A 233 -3.13 -11.97 -13.77
N PHE A 234 -2.10 -11.65 -12.99
CA PHE A 234 -0.81 -12.32 -13.09
C PHE A 234 -0.92 -13.77 -12.60
N PRO A 235 -0.55 -14.76 -13.43
CA PRO A 235 -0.71 -16.17 -13.06
C PRO A 235 0.17 -16.53 -11.85
N ALA A 236 -0.47 -17.10 -10.84
CA ALA A 236 0.25 -17.63 -9.67
C ALA A 236 1.29 -18.66 -10.13
N GLY A 237 2.56 -18.46 -9.74
CA GLY A 237 3.64 -19.42 -10.03
C GLY A 237 4.57 -19.08 -11.18
N ARG A 238 4.40 -17.92 -11.86
CA ARG A 238 5.44 -17.41 -12.78
C ARG A 238 6.36 -16.44 -12.05
N SER A 239 7.64 -16.78 -11.95
CA SER A 239 8.67 -15.78 -11.65
C SER A 239 8.76 -14.79 -12.81
N PRO A 240 9.02 -13.50 -12.56
CA PRO A 240 9.35 -12.56 -13.64
C PRO A 240 10.51 -13.14 -14.44
N SER A 241 10.40 -13.12 -15.78
CA SER A 241 11.51 -13.50 -16.65
C SER A 241 12.67 -12.52 -16.45
N PRO A 242 13.94 -12.99 -16.42
CA PRO A 242 15.11 -12.16 -16.23
C PRO A 242 15.30 -11.14 -17.34
#